data_18243e99b97381fe217c2637b0ec252e
#
_entry.id   18243e99b97381fe217c2637b0ec252e
#
_cell.length_a   1.000
_cell.length_b   1.000
_cell.length_c   1.000
_cell.angle_alpha   90.00
_cell.angle_beta   90.00
_cell.angle_gamma   90.00
#
_symmetry.space_group_name_H-M   'P 1'
#
loop_
_entity.id
_entity.type
_entity.pdbx_description
1 polymer ?
#
loop_
_entity_poly.entity_id
_entity_poly.type
_entity_poly.pdbx_seq_one_letter_code
_entity_poly.pdbx_strand_id
1 'polypeptide(L)'
;MKKVRLLSLLSVTALVTTVLVTAPTVANAAPACDGKSPIQSCVGVTSDGAPYAMQVPANFNGTVALYSHGYRYNVDIPAGIPLIGGYKITNTPEPVPGGNAAVAQYFFSQGIAIVGSGFARQGWNPDSAIKTNVELIDTFKKQFPKTTKVVAWGSSLGGVITQGLAEKYPELVSAVAPMCMADNITPQLTMAGDFLWGVKVLFDPTIKAGNYSAGAAGVAESYGDLVKVFTVMGKLQAALATGAWPDTSSATGKALQAAGVPSRSALLLLGLMAGLPTQSAHFDSISGPEGALKLTFPLALSPALAILENGTNAAALAVLATQDVENQVGGAIFDNTKTDYAARIDGERVIYNAALSGNTVIDALLGALSAANPGAPRAVADPAAVAKMNALHTNTGKINVPTVLMVGLADPITPAGASQRLVDLYVDQYAAEKAAAIKAYQKTREYKTPTNKLLMLWNTTPAGYTKFNEAGSPITSTPAAQGTNHCNFTSAQLVLVAKSLVQASNTGKLPSGGALYTAVRKAGNLSVDKGIRAPWLKSYGDN
;
A
#
# COMPACT_ATOMS: atom_id res chain seq x y z
N MET A 1 -0.24 74.23 -36.86
CA MET A 1 0.85 74.14 -35.90
C MET A 1 0.51 73.04 -34.87
N LYS A 2 0.98 71.80 -35.03
CA LYS A 2 1.03 70.79 -33.97
C LYS A 2 2.24 69.93 -34.25
N LYS A 3 3.19 69.91 -33.29
CA LYS A 3 4.45 69.20 -33.33
C LYS A 3 4.21 67.73 -33.11
N VAL A 4 4.64 66.89 -34.05
CA VAL A 4 4.73 65.46 -33.90
C VAL A 4 6.10 65.14 -33.25
N ARG A 5 6.11 64.45 -32.10
CA ARG A 5 7.33 63.93 -31.47
C ARG A 5 7.53 62.50 -31.96
N LEU A 6 8.64 62.24 -32.59
CA LEU A 6 9.18 60.89 -32.87
C LEU A 6 9.61 60.27 -31.54
N LEU A 7 9.09 59.09 -31.24
CA LEU A 7 9.66 58.19 -30.22
C LEU A 7 10.62 57.24 -30.92
N SER A 8 11.89 57.30 -30.51
CA SER A 8 12.93 56.36 -30.88
C SER A 8 12.77 55.05 -30.11
N LEU A 9 12.58 53.94 -30.83
CA LEU A 9 12.70 52.59 -30.27
C LEU A 9 14.18 52.28 -29.99
N LEU A 10 14.50 52.11 -28.72
CA LEU A 10 15.75 51.49 -28.29
C LEU A 10 15.55 49.94 -28.25
N SER A 11 16.21 49.27 -29.18
CA SER A 11 16.31 47.79 -29.18
C SER A 11 17.29 47.38 -28.08
N VAL A 12 16.79 46.79 -27.00
CA VAL A 12 17.63 46.12 -26.00
C VAL A 12 17.84 44.68 -26.44
N THR A 13 19.03 44.41 -26.93
CA THR A 13 19.52 43.06 -27.19
C THR A 13 19.90 42.41 -25.86
N ALA A 14 19.02 41.53 -25.32
CA ALA A 14 19.32 40.76 -24.14
C ALA A 14 20.32 39.65 -24.54
N LEU A 15 21.54 39.77 -24.07
CA LEU A 15 22.54 38.70 -24.10
C LEU A 15 22.11 37.61 -23.10
N VAL A 16 21.56 36.51 -23.59
CA VAL A 16 21.33 35.31 -22.76
C VAL A 16 22.65 34.60 -22.58
N THR A 17 23.34 34.89 -21.50
CA THR A 17 24.44 34.05 -21.02
C THR A 17 23.86 32.76 -20.44
N THR A 18 23.88 31.68 -21.20
CA THR A 18 23.68 30.33 -20.70
C THR A 18 24.80 29.98 -19.72
N VAL A 19 24.55 30.16 -18.43
CA VAL A 19 25.38 29.55 -17.40
C VAL A 19 25.06 28.05 -17.42
N LEU A 20 25.97 27.29 -18.03
CA LEU A 20 26.02 25.84 -17.82
C LEU A 20 26.34 25.62 -16.34
N VAL A 21 25.32 25.43 -15.53
CA VAL A 21 25.48 24.85 -14.21
C VAL A 21 25.84 23.39 -14.43
N THR A 22 27.13 23.09 -14.48
CA THR A 22 27.61 21.72 -14.29
C THR A 22 27.21 21.33 -12.88
N ALA A 23 26.17 20.50 -12.76
CA ALA A 23 25.87 19.84 -11.50
C ALA A 23 27.16 19.14 -11.05
N PRO A 24 27.64 19.38 -9.81
CA PRO A 24 28.78 18.64 -9.32
C PRO A 24 28.40 17.16 -9.36
N THR A 25 29.15 16.35 -10.10
CA THR A 25 29.16 14.90 -9.92
C THR A 25 29.54 14.69 -8.46
N VAL A 26 28.56 14.39 -7.61
CA VAL A 26 28.81 13.99 -6.24
C VAL A 26 29.53 12.64 -6.34
N ALA A 27 30.85 12.69 -6.33
CA ALA A 27 31.66 11.49 -6.18
C ALA A 27 31.17 10.81 -4.90
N ASN A 28 30.93 9.48 -4.94
CA ASN A 28 30.59 8.66 -3.79
C ASN A 28 31.57 8.94 -2.64
N ALA A 29 31.25 9.93 -1.83
CA ALA A 29 32.03 10.21 -0.63
C ALA A 29 31.85 9.01 0.33
N ALA A 30 32.94 8.56 0.93
CA ALA A 30 32.87 7.54 1.97
C ALA A 30 31.87 7.97 3.05
N PRO A 31 31.10 7.04 3.65
CA PRO A 31 30.17 7.38 4.71
C PRO A 31 30.85 8.16 5.84
N ALA A 32 30.23 9.26 6.28
CA ALA A 32 30.67 9.96 7.47
C ALA A 32 30.20 9.18 8.70
N CYS A 33 31.12 8.65 9.48
CA CYS A 33 30.83 7.86 10.67
C CYS A 33 31.24 8.59 11.94
N ASP A 34 30.33 8.54 12.93
CA ASP A 34 30.57 9.02 14.28
C ASP A 34 30.64 7.84 15.29
N GLY A 35 31.17 8.11 16.46
CA GLY A 35 31.15 7.18 17.58
C GLY A 35 31.87 5.85 17.30
N LYS A 36 32.10 5.06 18.34
CA LYS A 36 32.67 3.71 18.20
C LYS A 36 32.02 2.70 19.13
N SER A 37 31.29 3.13 20.14
CA SER A 37 30.71 2.22 21.13
C SER A 37 29.51 2.87 21.83
N PRO A 38 28.44 2.13 22.07
CA PRO A 38 28.21 0.74 21.67
C PRO A 38 27.77 0.57 20.21
N ILE A 39 27.32 1.65 19.53
CA ILE A 39 26.83 1.68 18.15
C ILE A 39 27.59 2.75 17.37
N GLN A 40 28.19 2.38 16.27
CA GLN A 40 28.74 3.32 15.30
C GLN A 40 27.64 3.73 14.33
N SER A 41 27.38 5.03 14.22
CA SER A 41 26.42 5.60 13.26
C SER A 41 27.15 6.20 12.08
N CYS A 42 26.70 5.89 10.87
CA CYS A 42 27.25 6.43 9.64
C CYS A 42 26.12 6.98 8.77
N VAL A 43 26.35 8.10 8.13
CA VAL A 43 25.43 8.71 7.17
C VAL A 43 26.15 9.04 5.87
N GLY A 44 25.40 9.12 4.79
CA GLY A 44 25.92 9.48 3.48
C GLY A 44 24.81 9.64 2.46
N VAL A 45 25.21 9.76 1.21
CA VAL A 45 24.31 9.96 0.08
C VAL A 45 24.74 9.02 -1.05
N THR A 46 23.82 8.34 -1.69
CA THR A 46 24.07 7.50 -2.87
C THR A 46 24.23 8.34 -4.14
N SER A 47 24.68 7.74 -5.23
CA SER A 47 24.95 8.43 -6.51
C SER A 47 23.73 9.13 -7.10
N ASP A 48 22.52 8.63 -6.79
CA ASP A 48 21.24 9.24 -7.18
C ASP A 48 20.75 10.34 -6.22
N GLY A 49 21.55 10.69 -5.19
CA GLY A 49 21.20 11.71 -4.21
C GLY A 49 20.35 11.23 -3.03
N ALA A 50 20.15 9.91 -2.87
CA ALA A 50 19.37 9.37 -1.77
C ALA A 50 20.20 9.37 -0.46
N PRO A 51 19.74 10.05 0.60
CA PRO A 51 20.41 9.97 1.90
C PRO A 51 20.19 8.57 2.50
N TYR A 52 21.20 8.09 3.22
CA TYR A 52 21.13 6.83 3.96
C TYR A 52 21.72 6.95 5.36
N ALA A 53 21.29 6.03 6.23
CA ALA A 53 21.86 5.86 7.57
C ALA A 53 22.20 4.40 7.82
N MET A 54 23.34 4.18 8.49
CA MET A 54 23.82 2.87 8.91
C MET A 54 24.08 2.93 10.41
N GLN A 55 23.74 1.86 11.13
CA GLN A 55 24.03 1.69 12.55
C GLN A 55 24.68 0.32 12.77
N VAL A 56 25.90 0.32 13.25
CA VAL A 56 26.74 -0.87 13.32
C VAL A 56 27.14 -1.12 14.78
N PRO A 57 26.73 -2.24 15.39
CA PRO A 57 27.10 -2.55 16.77
C PRO A 57 28.57 -2.97 16.88
N ALA A 58 29.18 -2.69 18.04
CA ALA A 58 30.59 -3.01 18.30
C ALA A 58 30.93 -4.50 18.09
N ASN A 59 29.97 -5.39 18.36
CA ASN A 59 30.09 -6.84 18.16
C ASN A 59 29.63 -7.28 16.77
N PHE A 60 29.73 -6.46 15.74
CA PHE A 60 29.26 -6.75 14.38
C PHE A 60 29.70 -8.13 13.89
N ASN A 61 28.72 -8.97 13.52
CA ASN A 61 28.91 -10.37 13.16
C ASN A 61 29.08 -10.64 11.66
N GLY A 62 29.00 -9.58 10.81
CA GLY A 62 29.06 -9.70 9.35
C GLY A 62 27.68 -9.79 8.67
N THR A 63 26.59 -9.61 9.40
CA THR A 63 25.22 -9.57 8.85
C THR A 63 24.67 -8.15 8.93
N VAL A 64 24.04 -7.68 7.85
CA VAL A 64 23.34 -6.40 7.81
C VAL A 64 21.87 -6.59 7.46
N ALA A 65 20.98 -5.87 8.13
CA ALA A 65 19.57 -5.78 7.83
C ALA A 65 19.26 -4.47 7.09
N LEU A 66 18.85 -4.58 5.83
CA LEU A 66 18.47 -3.47 4.96
C LEU A 66 16.96 -3.29 5.01
N TYR A 67 16.49 -2.12 5.48
CA TYR A 67 15.08 -1.79 5.50
C TYR A 67 14.71 -0.80 4.38
N SER A 68 13.58 -1.07 3.72
CA SER A 68 12.96 -0.21 2.72
C SER A 68 11.66 0.35 3.30
N HIS A 69 11.55 1.68 3.42
CA HIS A 69 10.35 2.33 3.92
C HIS A 69 9.19 2.31 2.90
N GLY A 70 7.97 2.54 3.37
CA GLY A 70 6.76 2.59 2.57
C GLY A 70 6.63 3.87 1.73
N TYR A 71 5.45 4.03 1.11
CA TYR A 71 5.12 5.22 0.32
C TYR A 71 5.17 6.48 1.18
N ARG A 72 5.81 7.52 0.66
CA ARG A 72 5.77 8.89 1.18
C ARG A 72 5.28 9.81 0.08
N TYR A 73 4.48 10.80 0.40
CA TYR A 73 3.99 11.72 -0.62
C TYR A 73 5.15 12.49 -1.26
N ASN A 74 5.07 12.67 -2.58
CA ASN A 74 6.05 13.38 -3.39
C ASN A 74 5.73 14.87 -3.56
N VAL A 75 4.76 15.38 -2.79
CA VAL A 75 4.34 16.78 -2.76
C VAL A 75 4.18 17.27 -1.32
N ASP A 76 4.48 18.55 -1.09
CA ASP A 76 4.15 19.23 0.15
C ASP A 76 2.65 19.47 0.23
N ILE A 77 2.02 19.15 1.35
CA ILE A 77 0.56 19.27 1.48
C ILE A 77 0.23 20.54 2.26
N PRO A 78 -0.59 21.46 1.71
CA PRO A 78 -1.01 22.68 2.41
C PRO A 78 -1.70 22.37 3.74
N ALA A 79 -1.46 23.21 4.76
CA ALA A 79 -1.99 23.01 6.11
C ALA A 79 -3.54 22.97 6.18
N GLY A 80 -4.23 23.59 5.19
CA GLY A 80 -5.69 23.60 5.13
C GLY A 80 -6.34 22.30 4.61
N ILE A 81 -5.56 21.30 4.17
CA ILE A 81 -6.11 20.00 3.73
C ILE A 81 -6.49 19.20 4.97
N PRO A 82 -7.73 18.68 5.06
CA PRO A 82 -8.13 17.86 6.20
C PRO A 82 -7.26 16.61 6.39
N LEU A 83 -7.07 16.19 7.62
CA LEU A 83 -6.38 14.98 8.08
C LEU A 83 -4.87 14.90 7.81
N ILE A 84 -4.39 15.40 6.66
CA ILE A 84 -2.98 15.26 6.23
C ILE A 84 -2.29 16.61 6.00
N GLY A 85 -2.98 17.71 6.27
CA GLY A 85 -2.45 19.07 6.03
C GLY A 85 -1.16 19.34 6.81
N GLY A 86 -0.25 20.08 6.17
CA GLY A 86 1.05 20.42 6.74
C GLY A 86 2.16 19.38 6.52
N TYR A 87 1.85 18.25 5.87
CA TYR A 87 2.90 17.29 5.48
C TYR A 87 3.97 17.97 4.63
N LYS A 88 5.23 17.65 4.90
CA LYS A 88 6.39 18.08 4.12
C LYS A 88 7.09 16.86 3.53
N ILE A 89 7.51 16.98 2.28
CA ILE A 89 8.32 15.94 1.63
C ILE A 89 9.53 15.66 2.53
N THR A 90 9.78 14.39 2.78
CA THR A 90 10.92 13.95 3.56
C THR A 90 11.60 12.78 2.88
N ASN A 91 12.92 12.84 2.84
CA ASN A 91 13.79 11.75 2.45
C ASN A 91 14.65 11.27 3.63
N THR A 92 14.19 11.45 4.86
CA THR A 92 14.88 10.98 6.06
C THR A 92 15.11 9.48 6.00
N PRO A 93 16.34 8.99 6.17
CA PRO A 93 16.65 7.56 6.19
C PRO A 93 15.93 6.83 7.32
N GLU A 94 15.50 5.62 7.05
CA GLU A 94 14.75 4.78 7.99
C GLU A 94 15.36 3.37 8.03
N PRO A 95 16.31 3.09 8.97
CA PRO A 95 16.95 1.77 9.07
C PRO A 95 16.09 0.64 9.66
N VAL A 96 15.00 0.98 10.35
CA VAL A 96 14.00 0.03 10.90
C VAL A 96 12.61 0.64 10.81
N PRO A 97 11.54 -0.17 10.74
CA PRO A 97 10.17 0.32 10.61
C PRO A 97 9.81 1.34 11.68
N GLY A 98 9.44 2.57 11.29
CA GLY A 98 9.01 3.64 12.20
C GLY A 98 10.00 3.94 13.33
N GLY A 99 11.30 3.69 13.15
CA GLY A 99 12.29 3.87 14.21
C GLY A 99 12.13 2.90 15.38
N ASN A 100 11.53 1.72 15.20
CA ASN A 100 11.18 0.78 16.26
C ASN A 100 12.39 0.31 17.08
N ALA A 101 12.51 0.84 18.30
CA ALA A 101 13.63 0.58 19.20
C ALA A 101 13.77 -0.92 19.57
N ALA A 102 12.67 -1.66 19.75
CA ALA A 102 12.73 -3.08 20.11
C ALA A 102 13.33 -3.92 18.98
N VAL A 103 13.02 -3.57 17.73
CA VAL A 103 13.60 -4.21 16.54
C VAL A 103 15.09 -3.88 16.42
N ALA A 104 15.46 -2.62 16.55
CA ALA A 104 16.87 -2.18 16.51
C ALA A 104 17.69 -2.89 17.60
N GLN A 105 17.20 -2.91 18.84
CA GLN A 105 17.84 -3.62 19.96
C GLN A 105 17.98 -5.11 19.69
N TYR A 106 16.94 -5.75 19.11
CA TYR A 106 17.05 -7.17 18.73
C TYR A 106 18.23 -7.38 17.76
N PHE A 107 18.31 -6.62 16.67
CA PHE A 107 19.41 -6.77 15.71
C PHE A 107 20.77 -6.50 16.34
N PHE A 108 20.92 -5.44 17.13
CA PHE A 108 22.18 -5.11 17.82
C PHE A 108 22.59 -6.22 18.81
N SER A 109 21.63 -6.81 19.55
CA SER A 109 21.91 -7.93 20.45
C SER A 109 22.44 -9.17 19.74
N GLN A 110 22.10 -9.31 18.44
CA GLN A 110 22.60 -10.38 17.59
C GLN A 110 23.89 -9.99 16.83
N GLY A 111 24.46 -8.80 17.09
CA GLY A 111 25.62 -8.30 16.35
C GLY A 111 25.31 -7.94 14.89
N ILE A 112 24.07 -7.63 14.55
CA ILE A 112 23.61 -7.31 13.19
C ILE A 112 23.51 -5.82 13.04
N ALA A 113 24.11 -5.29 11.98
CA ALA A 113 23.96 -3.87 11.60
C ALA A 113 22.60 -3.63 10.95
N ILE A 114 22.10 -2.40 11.06
CA ILE A 114 20.88 -1.95 10.37
C ILE A 114 21.20 -0.80 9.43
N VAL A 115 20.55 -0.79 8.27
CA VAL A 115 20.75 0.23 7.24
C VAL A 115 19.44 0.52 6.52
N GLY A 116 19.23 1.77 6.13
CA GLY A 116 18.10 2.19 5.34
C GLY A 116 18.37 3.48 4.57
N SER A 117 17.73 3.61 3.43
CA SER A 117 17.72 4.82 2.61
C SER A 117 16.45 5.64 2.86
N GLY A 118 16.53 6.94 2.63
CA GLY A 118 15.38 7.83 2.51
C GLY A 118 14.90 7.99 1.06
N PHE A 119 15.53 7.31 0.11
CA PHE A 119 15.34 7.41 -1.33
C PHE A 119 15.40 8.84 -1.89
N ALA A 120 15.92 9.02 -3.09
CA ALA A 120 16.04 10.33 -3.72
C ALA A 120 14.67 10.86 -4.19
N ARG A 121 13.81 9.98 -4.68
CA ARG A 121 12.45 10.28 -5.12
C ARG A 121 11.44 9.64 -4.17
N GLN A 122 10.42 10.44 -3.80
CA GLN A 122 9.24 9.95 -3.09
C GLN A 122 8.12 9.60 -4.10
N GLY A 123 6.98 9.13 -3.63
CA GLY A 123 5.92 8.61 -4.48
C GLY A 123 6.18 7.16 -4.91
N TRP A 124 5.63 6.75 -6.06
CA TRP A 124 5.86 5.41 -6.62
C TRP A 124 7.24 5.34 -7.25
N ASN A 125 8.18 4.68 -6.60
CA ASN A 125 9.61 4.72 -6.92
C ASN A 125 10.35 3.37 -6.95
N PRO A 126 9.74 2.18 -7.09
CA PRO A 126 10.46 0.90 -6.99
C PRO A 126 11.66 0.78 -7.94
N ASP A 127 11.55 1.31 -9.17
CA ASP A 127 12.62 1.23 -10.18
C ASP A 127 13.92 1.89 -9.73
N SER A 128 13.85 3.09 -9.13
CA SER A 128 15.02 3.78 -8.59
C SER A 128 15.43 3.22 -7.24
N ALA A 129 14.48 2.96 -6.36
CA ALA A 129 14.73 2.49 -4.99
C ALA A 129 15.47 1.14 -4.93
N ILE A 130 15.16 0.22 -5.86
CA ILE A 130 15.90 -1.05 -5.98
C ILE A 130 17.36 -0.77 -6.33
N LYS A 131 17.64 0.14 -7.28
CA LYS A 131 19.02 0.52 -7.65
C LYS A 131 19.75 1.19 -6.49
N THR A 132 19.08 2.11 -5.79
CA THR A 132 19.60 2.74 -4.56
C THR A 132 19.99 1.68 -3.52
N ASN A 133 19.14 0.66 -3.30
CA ASN A 133 19.42 -0.41 -2.35
C ASN A 133 20.62 -1.29 -2.80
N VAL A 134 20.76 -1.58 -4.09
CA VAL A 134 21.93 -2.30 -4.62
C VAL A 134 23.23 -1.52 -4.34
N GLU A 135 23.24 -0.21 -4.64
CA GLU A 135 24.38 0.66 -4.36
C GLU A 135 24.66 0.75 -2.85
N LEU A 136 23.63 0.83 -2.02
CA LEU A 136 23.76 0.92 -0.57
C LEU A 136 24.34 -0.38 0.04
N ILE A 137 23.97 -1.56 -0.51
CA ILE A 137 24.59 -2.84 -0.13
C ILE A 137 26.08 -2.85 -0.47
N ASP A 138 26.45 -2.39 -1.66
CA ASP A 138 27.84 -2.31 -2.10
C ASP A 138 28.65 -1.32 -1.24
N THR A 139 28.10 -0.13 -1.00
CA THR A 139 28.68 0.88 -0.13
C THR A 139 28.90 0.36 1.28
N PHE A 140 27.91 -0.35 1.85
CA PHE A 140 28.04 -0.96 3.18
C PHE A 140 29.14 -2.03 3.21
N LYS A 141 29.22 -2.91 2.20
CA LYS A 141 30.26 -3.95 2.10
C LYS A 141 31.66 -3.36 1.98
N LYS A 142 31.81 -2.26 1.23
CA LYS A 142 33.09 -1.53 1.11
C LYS A 142 33.53 -0.91 2.44
N GLN A 143 32.60 -0.29 3.16
CA GLN A 143 32.87 0.33 4.46
C GLN A 143 33.11 -0.70 5.57
N PHE A 144 32.42 -1.83 5.52
CA PHE A 144 32.50 -2.92 6.49
C PHE A 144 32.79 -4.26 5.79
N PRO A 145 34.09 -4.54 5.41
CA PRO A 145 34.44 -5.70 4.58
C PRO A 145 34.15 -7.06 5.23
N LYS A 146 33.88 -7.11 6.53
CA LYS A 146 33.44 -8.33 7.25
C LYS A 146 32.04 -8.77 6.83
N THR A 147 31.31 -7.95 6.05
CA THR A 147 29.91 -8.23 5.66
C THR A 147 29.83 -9.40 4.69
N THR A 148 29.19 -10.47 5.13
CA THR A 148 28.99 -11.71 4.36
C THR A 148 27.52 -11.97 4.06
N LYS A 149 26.58 -11.39 4.82
CA LYS A 149 25.14 -11.63 4.69
C LYS A 149 24.34 -10.34 4.71
N VAL A 150 23.34 -10.29 3.85
CA VAL A 150 22.35 -9.21 3.82
C VAL A 150 20.98 -9.85 3.98
N VAL A 151 20.20 -9.37 4.94
CA VAL A 151 18.76 -9.62 5.00
C VAL A 151 18.04 -8.34 4.62
N ALA A 152 17.05 -8.42 3.74
CA ALA A 152 16.28 -7.24 3.33
C ALA A 152 14.82 -7.39 3.74
N TRP A 153 14.22 -6.28 4.14
CA TRP A 153 12.81 -6.22 4.53
C TRP A 153 12.23 -4.85 4.27
N GLY A 154 10.90 -4.78 4.21
CA GLY A 154 10.24 -3.51 3.93
C GLY A 154 8.74 -3.62 4.12
N SER A 155 8.10 -2.47 4.34
CA SER A 155 6.66 -2.37 4.55
C SER A 155 5.99 -1.60 3.41
N SER A 156 4.78 -2.01 3.01
CA SER A 156 4.01 -1.31 1.97
C SER A 156 4.77 -1.27 0.63
N LEU A 157 4.98 -0.09 0.05
CA LEU A 157 5.85 0.10 -1.11
C LEU A 157 7.26 -0.46 -0.88
N GLY A 158 7.79 -0.35 0.35
CA GLY A 158 9.06 -0.96 0.74
C GLY A 158 9.05 -2.48 0.64
N GLY A 159 7.88 -3.11 0.81
CA GLY A 159 7.68 -4.53 0.54
C GLY A 159 7.82 -4.87 -0.95
N VAL A 160 7.25 -4.05 -1.85
CA VAL A 160 7.43 -4.18 -3.31
C VAL A 160 8.91 -4.06 -3.69
N ILE A 161 9.60 -3.06 -3.14
CA ILE A 161 11.04 -2.84 -3.36
C ILE A 161 11.87 -4.04 -2.88
N THR A 162 11.53 -4.59 -1.70
CA THR A 162 12.20 -5.75 -1.11
C THR A 162 12.01 -7.01 -1.94
N GLN A 163 10.79 -7.27 -2.39
CA GLN A 163 10.50 -8.40 -3.29
C GLN A 163 11.21 -8.23 -4.63
N GLY A 164 11.15 -7.04 -5.23
CA GLY A 164 11.83 -6.73 -6.48
C GLY A 164 13.35 -6.85 -6.40
N LEU A 165 13.96 -6.48 -5.27
CA LEU A 165 15.37 -6.69 -5.00
C LEU A 165 15.72 -8.20 -5.00
N ALA A 166 14.90 -9.03 -4.31
CA ALA A 166 15.11 -10.47 -4.25
C ALA A 166 14.86 -11.19 -5.58
N GLU A 167 13.97 -10.66 -6.43
CA GLU A 167 13.72 -11.21 -7.76
C GLU A 167 14.85 -10.89 -8.75
N LYS A 168 15.33 -9.63 -8.75
CA LYS A 168 16.34 -9.15 -9.70
C LYS A 168 17.77 -9.47 -9.27
N TYR A 169 18.05 -9.51 -7.97
CA TYR A 169 19.38 -9.67 -7.40
C TYR A 169 19.39 -10.68 -6.23
N PRO A 170 18.93 -11.92 -6.46
CA PRO A 170 18.83 -12.94 -5.40
C PRO A 170 20.18 -13.25 -4.75
N GLU A 171 21.29 -13.04 -5.44
CA GLU A 171 22.66 -13.25 -4.94
C GLU A 171 23.08 -12.18 -3.91
N LEU A 172 22.42 -11.03 -3.88
CA LEU A 172 22.75 -9.96 -2.93
C LEU A 172 22.13 -10.17 -1.55
N VAL A 173 21.05 -10.96 -1.46
CA VAL A 173 20.28 -11.14 -0.23
C VAL A 173 20.16 -12.60 0.18
N SER A 174 20.29 -12.89 1.47
CA SER A 174 20.21 -14.25 2.02
C SER A 174 18.82 -14.64 2.52
N ALA A 175 17.98 -13.65 2.84
CA ALA A 175 16.57 -13.80 3.19
C ALA A 175 15.86 -12.45 3.07
N VAL A 176 14.56 -12.46 2.80
CA VAL A 176 13.76 -11.23 2.66
C VAL A 176 12.43 -11.29 3.39
N ALA A 177 11.89 -10.12 3.78
CA ALA A 177 10.55 -10.00 4.33
C ALA A 177 9.79 -8.82 3.72
N PRO A 178 9.07 -9.00 2.61
CA PRO A 178 8.09 -8.04 2.13
C PRO A 178 6.84 -8.11 3.02
N MET A 179 6.53 -6.99 3.71
CA MET A 179 5.40 -6.91 4.63
C MET A 179 4.33 -5.98 4.09
N CYS A 180 3.04 -6.30 4.32
CA CYS A 180 1.89 -5.49 3.87
C CYS A 180 2.15 -4.87 2.49
N MET A 181 2.71 -5.64 1.58
CA MET A 181 3.11 -5.12 0.27
C MET A 181 1.93 -5.05 -0.69
N ALA A 182 1.97 -4.06 -1.58
CA ALA A 182 1.18 -4.10 -2.80
C ALA A 182 1.67 -5.24 -3.70
N ASP A 183 0.80 -5.79 -4.54
CA ASP A 183 1.25 -6.74 -5.56
C ASP A 183 2.08 -6.01 -6.64
N ASN A 184 1.43 -5.11 -7.33
CA ASN A 184 2.07 -4.18 -8.26
C ASN A 184 1.20 -2.91 -8.43
N ILE A 185 1.62 -1.98 -9.31
CA ILE A 185 0.97 -0.68 -9.43
C ILE A 185 -0.45 -0.74 -9.97
N THR A 186 -0.72 -1.59 -10.98
CA THR A 186 -2.01 -1.64 -11.67
C THR A 186 -3.16 -2.00 -10.74
N PRO A 187 -3.13 -3.10 -9.95
CA PRO A 187 -4.18 -3.40 -8.99
C PRO A 187 -4.39 -2.29 -7.95
N GLN A 188 -3.31 -1.68 -7.47
CA GLN A 188 -3.39 -0.62 -6.48
C GLN A 188 -4.11 0.62 -7.01
N LEU A 189 -3.80 1.04 -8.23
CA LEU A 189 -4.43 2.20 -8.85
C LEU A 189 -5.82 1.90 -9.40
N THR A 190 -6.12 0.64 -9.75
CA THR A 190 -7.49 0.20 -10.04
C THR A 190 -8.39 0.36 -8.81
N MET A 191 -7.94 -0.12 -7.65
CA MET A 191 -8.66 0.04 -6.38
C MET A 191 -8.88 1.52 -6.03
N ALA A 192 -7.83 2.33 -6.14
CA ALA A 192 -7.90 3.77 -5.91
C ALA A 192 -8.89 4.46 -6.87
N GLY A 193 -8.81 4.14 -8.16
CA GLY A 193 -9.69 4.67 -9.20
C GLY A 193 -11.14 4.28 -8.99
N ASP A 194 -11.44 3.02 -8.68
CA ASP A 194 -12.79 2.55 -8.38
C ASP A 194 -13.39 3.27 -7.16
N PHE A 195 -12.59 3.47 -6.10
CA PHE A 195 -13.02 4.22 -4.93
C PHE A 195 -13.34 5.68 -5.28
N LEU A 196 -12.42 6.39 -5.93
CA LEU A 196 -12.61 7.80 -6.29
C LEU A 196 -13.75 7.98 -7.30
N TRP A 197 -13.85 7.11 -8.29
CA TRP A 197 -14.96 7.10 -9.25
C TRP A 197 -16.29 6.87 -8.55
N GLY A 198 -16.37 5.91 -7.62
CA GLY A 198 -17.59 5.64 -6.86
C GLY A 198 -18.01 6.84 -6.00
N VAL A 199 -17.07 7.50 -5.31
CA VAL A 199 -17.37 8.74 -4.55
C VAL A 199 -17.90 9.84 -5.48
N LYS A 200 -17.27 10.01 -6.65
CA LYS A 200 -17.70 10.99 -7.66
C LYS A 200 -19.12 10.73 -8.15
N VAL A 201 -19.41 9.53 -8.62
CA VAL A 201 -20.69 9.23 -9.27
C VAL A 201 -21.85 9.10 -8.30
N LEU A 202 -21.59 8.73 -7.05
CA LEU A 202 -22.63 8.56 -6.04
C LEU A 202 -22.89 9.84 -5.23
N PHE A 203 -21.86 10.63 -4.92
CA PHE A 203 -21.98 11.70 -3.94
C PHE A 203 -21.62 13.08 -4.46
N ASP A 204 -20.50 13.27 -5.16
CA ASP A 204 -20.06 14.58 -5.63
C ASP A 204 -19.42 14.52 -7.03
N PRO A 205 -20.17 14.86 -8.11
CA PRO A 205 -19.68 14.81 -9.48
C PRO A 205 -18.58 15.85 -9.78
N THR A 206 -18.34 16.80 -8.89
CA THR A 206 -17.28 17.82 -9.05
C THR A 206 -15.88 17.29 -8.70
N ILE A 207 -15.79 16.11 -8.07
CA ILE A 207 -14.53 15.41 -7.86
C ILE A 207 -13.97 14.98 -9.22
N LYS A 208 -12.70 15.28 -9.48
CA LYS A 208 -12.05 14.94 -10.75
C LYS A 208 -11.79 13.43 -10.83
N ALA A 209 -11.31 12.83 -9.76
CA ALA A 209 -11.06 11.39 -9.59
C ALA A 209 -10.01 10.82 -10.55
N GLY A 210 -8.96 11.57 -10.86
CA GLY A 210 -7.94 11.20 -11.84
C GLY A 210 -7.95 12.10 -13.09
N ASN A 211 -7.15 11.74 -14.09
CA ASN A 211 -6.90 12.56 -15.28
C ASN A 211 -6.44 13.98 -14.88
N TYR A 212 -5.50 14.04 -13.95
CA TYR A 212 -4.94 15.30 -13.46
C TYR A 212 -4.04 15.93 -14.50
N SER A 213 -4.04 17.26 -14.54
CA SER A 213 -3.13 18.02 -15.42
C SER A 213 -1.67 17.75 -15.06
N ALA A 214 -0.76 17.96 -16.00
CA ALA A 214 0.66 17.81 -15.74
C ALA A 214 1.18 18.88 -14.76
N GLY A 215 2.17 18.52 -13.96
CA GLY A 215 2.93 19.42 -13.10
C GLY A 215 2.09 20.07 -11.98
N ALA A 216 2.37 21.35 -11.68
CA ALA A 216 1.77 22.07 -10.56
C ALA A 216 0.24 22.20 -10.65
N ALA A 217 -0.31 22.28 -11.86
CA ALA A 217 -1.76 22.34 -12.06
C ALA A 217 -2.44 21.05 -11.57
N GLY A 218 -1.90 19.87 -11.92
CA GLY A 218 -2.42 18.59 -11.46
C GLY A 218 -2.29 18.40 -9.96
N VAL A 219 -1.22 18.90 -9.35
CA VAL A 219 -1.06 18.92 -7.89
C VAL A 219 -2.18 19.77 -7.24
N ALA A 220 -2.46 20.96 -7.78
CA ALA A 220 -3.55 21.81 -7.26
C ALA A 220 -4.92 21.15 -7.43
N GLU A 221 -5.18 20.48 -8.56
CA GLU A 221 -6.41 19.73 -8.80
C GLU A 221 -6.56 18.58 -7.79
N SER A 222 -5.48 17.83 -7.50
CA SER A 222 -5.50 16.74 -6.51
C SER A 222 -5.80 17.26 -5.09
N TYR A 223 -5.29 18.42 -4.70
CA TYR A 223 -5.67 19.06 -3.43
C TYR A 223 -7.16 19.43 -3.39
N GLY A 224 -7.71 19.92 -4.50
CA GLY A 224 -9.14 20.15 -4.62
C GLY A 224 -9.97 18.88 -4.40
N ASP A 225 -9.53 17.77 -4.99
CA ASP A 225 -10.18 16.48 -4.81
C ASP A 225 -10.06 15.95 -3.37
N LEU A 226 -8.91 16.12 -2.71
CA LEU A 226 -8.74 15.75 -1.30
C LEU A 226 -9.77 16.46 -0.41
N VAL A 227 -9.92 17.77 -0.56
CA VAL A 227 -10.91 18.55 0.22
C VAL A 227 -12.33 18.02 -0.02
N LYS A 228 -12.70 17.77 -1.28
CA LYS A 228 -14.03 17.28 -1.63
C LYS A 228 -14.29 15.88 -1.11
N VAL A 229 -13.34 14.94 -1.31
CA VAL A 229 -13.47 13.56 -0.83
C VAL A 229 -13.63 13.54 0.70
N PHE A 230 -12.76 14.24 1.44
CA PHE A 230 -12.90 14.32 2.90
C PHE A 230 -14.18 15.00 3.35
N THR A 231 -14.67 16.00 2.61
CA THR A 231 -15.97 16.62 2.89
C THR A 231 -17.12 15.63 2.70
N VAL A 232 -17.09 14.82 1.64
CA VAL A 232 -18.10 13.75 1.41
C VAL A 232 -18.03 12.72 2.53
N MET A 233 -16.82 12.25 2.89
CA MET A 233 -16.66 11.25 3.97
C MET A 233 -17.19 11.79 5.32
N GLY A 234 -16.90 13.04 5.66
CA GLY A 234 -17.42 13.67 6.89
C GLY A 234 -18.95 13.81 6.90
N LYS A 235 -19.56 14.16 5.77
CA LYS A 235 -21.02 14.21 5.63
C LYS A 235 -21.66 12.82 5.76
N LEU A 236 -21.05 11.81 5.15
CA LEU A 236 -21.50 10.43 5.26
C LEU A 236 -21.40 9.93 6.70
N GLN A 237 -20.33 10.24 7.41
CA GLN A 237 -20.18 9.86 8.80
C GLN A 237 -21.32 10.40 9.67
N ALA A 238 -21.74 11.64 9.45
CA ALA A 238 -22.86 12.25 10.20
C ALA A 238 -24.22 11.60 9.88
N ALA A 239 -24.41 11.10 8.64
CA ALA A 239 -25.69 10.59 8.15
C ALA A 239 -25.81 9.05 8.20
N LEU A 240 -24.71 8.33 8.41
CA LEU A 240 -24.63 6.90 8.12
C LEU A 240 -25.57 6.05 9.01
N ALA A 241 -25.66 6.39 10.30
CA ALA A 241 -26.50 5.66 11.25
C ALA A 241 -27.98 5.70 10.90
N THR A 242 -28.45 6.81 10.35
CA THR A 242 -29.84 6.99 9.90
C THR A 242 -30.07 6.49 8.49
N GLY A 243 -29.02 6.28 7.68
CA GLY A 243 -29.10 5.98 6.26
C GLY A 243 -29.52 7.18 5.40
N ALA A 244 -29.59 8.39 5.99
CA ALA A 244 -29.89 9.61 5.26
C ALA A 244 -28.79 9.91 4.23
N TRP A 245 -29.16 10.47 3.11
CA TRP A 245 -28.20 10.96 2.13
C TRP A 245 -27.66 12.32 2.57
N PRO A 246 -26.33 12.54 2.48
CA PRO A 246 -25.81 13.88 2.50
C PRO A 246 -26.34 14.66 1.31
N ASP A 247 -26.42 15.99 1.43
CA ASP A 247 -26.76 16.81 0.26
C ASP A 247 -25.79 16.49 -0.88
N THR A 248 -26.33 15.96 -1.99
CA THR A 248 -25.55 15.52 -3.13
C THR A 248 -26.01 16.22 -4.40
N SER A 249 -25.05 16.62 -5.24
CA SER A 249 -25.31 17.12 -6.59
C SER A 249 -25.28 16.02 -7.66
N SER A 250 -24.88 14.79 -7.29
CA SER A 250 -24.82 13.65 -8.21
C SER A 250 -26.20 13.24 -8.72
N ALA A 251 -26.36 13.09 -10.02
CA ALA A 251 -27.60 12.60 -10.63
C ALA A 251 -27.92 11.16 -10.17
N THR A 252 -26.91 10.27 -10.13
CA THR A 252 -27.06 8.91 -9.63
C THR A 252 -27.46 8.88 -8.17
N GLY A 253 -26.77 9.69 -7.31
CA GLY A 253 -27.10 9.78 -5.89
C GLY A 253 -28.53 10.28 -5.66
N LYS A 254 -28.98 11.31 -6.37
CA LYS A 254 -30.38 11.80 -6.31
C LYS A 254 -31.40 10.74 -6.73
N ALA A 255 -31.12 10.01 -7.79
CA ALA A 255 -32.00 8.94 -8.26
C ALA A 255 -32.13 7.81 -7.22
N LEU A 256 -31.01 7.41 -6.61
CA LEU A 256 -31.00 6.38 -5.55
C LEU A 256 -31.71 6.87 -4.29
N GLN A 257 -31.52 8.13 -3.90
CA GLN A 257 -32.22 8.74 -2.78
C GLN A 257 -33.73 8.76 -3.03
N ALA A 258 -34.16 9.15 -4.22
CA ALA A 258 -35.59 9.13 -4.62
C ALA A 258 -36.18 7.73 -4.65
N ALA A 259 -35.38 6.70 -4.95
CA ALA A 259 -35.77 5.29 -4.89
C ALA A 259 -35.77 4.71 -3.46
N GLY A 260 -35.48 5.51 -2.45
CA GLY A 260 -35.47 5.07 -1.04
C GLY A 260 -34.25 4.24 -0.64
N VAL A 261 -33.18 4.22 -1.45
CA VAL A 261 -31.94 3.49 -1.12
C VAL A 261 -31.17 4.24 -0.03
N PRO A 262 -30.81 3.62 1.10
CA PRO A 262 -30.03 4.29 2.13
C PRO A 262 -28.61 4.63 1.65
N SER A 263 -28.05 5.78 2.08
CA SER A 263 -26.69 6.19 1.72
C SER A 263 -25.63 5.17 2.13
N ARG A 264 -25.83 4.51 3.28
CA ARG A 264 -24.94 3.46 3.77
C ARG A 264 -24.87 2.24 2.86
N SER A 265 -25.96 1.93 2.14
CA SER A 265 -25.97 0.84 1.15
C SER A 265 -25.13 1.20 -0.07
N ALA A 266 -25.22 2.43 -0.55
CA ALA A 266 -24.40 2.93 -1.64
C ALA A 266 -22.91 2.96 -1.24
N LEU A 267 -22.59 3.39 -0.03
CA LEU A 267 -21.22 3.41 0.50
C LEU A 267 -20.65 1.98 0.64
N LEU A 268 -21.44 1.04 1.18
CA LEU A 268 -21.02 -0.36 1.28
C LEU A 268 -20.71 -0.95 -0.10
N LEU A 269 -21.59 -0.73 -1.08
CA LEU A 269 -21.36 -1.18 -2.45
C LEU A 269 -20.06 -0.58 -3.03
N LEU A 270 -19.84 0.72 -2.84
CA LEU A 270 -18.63 1.40 -3.27
C LEU A 270 -17.38 0.71 -2.68
N GLY A 271 -17.39 0.43 -1.38
CA GLY A 271 -16.28 -0.25 -0.71
C GLY A 271 -16.02 -1.64 -1.27
N LEU A 272 -17.06 -2.43 -1.50
CA LEU A 272 -16.94 -3.78 -2.09
C LEU A 272 -16.42 -3.72 -3.53
N MET A 273 -16.90 -2.78 -4.33
CA MET A 273 -16.40 -2.56 -5.70
C MET A 273 -14.91 -2.20 -5.73
N ALA A 274 -14.47 -1.38 -4.79
CA ALA A 274 -13.07 -0.97 -4.66
C ALA A 274 -12.21 -1.97 -3.88
N GLY A 275 -12.77 -3.07 -3.36
CA GLY A 275 -12.04 -4.06 -2.59
C GLY A 275 -11.62 -3.62 -1.19
N LEU A 276 -12.29 -2.62 -0.62
CA LEU A 276 -12.05 -2.22 0.76
C LEU A 276 -12.56 -3.29 1.73
N PRO A 277 -11.81 -3.62 2.79
CA PRO A 277 -12.27 -4.55 3.81
C PRO A 277 -13.52 -4.04 4.52
N THR A 278 -14.44 -4.96 4.84
CA THR A 278 -15.63 -4.68 5.67
C THR A 278 -15.33 -4.67 7.16
N GLN A 279 -14.06 -4.69 7.54
CA GLN A 279 -13.55 -4.49 8.89
C GLN A 279 -12.52 -3.36 8.87
N SER A 280 -12.51 -2.54 9.92
CA SER A 280 -11.56 -1.44 10.08
C SER A 280 -11.03 -1.38 11.51
N ALA A 281 -10.30 -0.33 11.88
CA ALA A 281 -9.75 -0.16 13.21
C ALA A 281 -10.79 -0.27 14.33
N HIS A 282 -11.97 0.30 14.15
CA HIS A 282 -13.00 0.42 15.18
C HIS A 282 -14.30 -0.30 14.83
N PHE A 283 -14.45 -0.78 13.60
CA PHE A 283 -15.68 -1.38 13.10
C PHE A 283 -15.43 -2.77 12.53
N ASP A 284 -16.13 -3.77 13.07
CA ASP A 284 -16.13 -5.13 12.55
C ASP A 284 -17.15 -5.32 11.42
N SER A 285 -17.28 -6.55 10.91
CA SER A 285 -18.19 -6.86 9.81
C SER A 285 -19.59 -7.31 10.24
N ILE A 286 -19.87 -7.41 11.54
CA ILE A 286 -21.07 -8.08 12.03
C ILE A 286 -21.86 -7.34 13.13
N SER A 287 -21.30 -6.32 13.78
CA SER A 287 -21.96 -5.65 14.90
C SER A 287 -22.80 -4.44 14.46
N GLY A 288 -23.74 -4.07 15.30
CA GLY A 288 -24.52 -2.84 15.18
C GLY A 288 -25.98 -3.03 15.52
N PRO A 289 -26.70 -1.90 15.67
CA PRO A 289 -28.12 -1.94 15.89
C PRO A 289 -28.84 -2.38 14.61
N GLU A 290 -29.64 -3.42 14.71
CA GLU A 290 -30.43 -4.01 13.64
C GLU A 290 -31.89 -3.55 13.69
N GLY A 291 -32.16 -2.43 14.32
CA GLY A 291 -33.51 -1.92 14.52
C GLY A 291 -34.39 -2.85 15.39
N ALA A 292 -35.68 -2.89 15.11
CA ALA A 292 -36.64 -3.67 15.90
C ALA A 292 -36.39 -5.19 15.83
N LEU A 293 -35.68 -5.68 14.82
CA LEU A 293 -35.44 -7.11 14.61
C LEU A 293 -34.26 -7.65 15.41
N LYS A 294 -33.33 -6.80 15.83
CA LYS A 294 -32.09 -7.18 16.54
C LYS A 294 -31.37 -8.38 15.92
N LEU A 295 -31.39 -8.44 14.61
CA LEU A 295 -30.72 -9.48 13.84
C LEU A 295 -29.24 -9.12 13.76
N THR A 296 -28.38 -10.04 14.12
CA THR A 296 -26.94 -9.91 13.86
C THR A 296 -26.69 -9.89 12.35
N PHE A 297 -25.59 -9.78 11.86
CA PHE A 297 -25.14 -9.82 10.49
C PHE A 297 -26.08 -9.21 9.39
N PRO A 298 -27.32 -9.64 9.15
CA PRO A 298 -28.12 -9.16 7.98
C PRO A 298 -28.39 -7.66 7.93
N LEU A 299 -28.35 -6.97 9.06
CA LEU A 299 -28.65 -5.54 9.16
C LEU A 299 -27.57 -4.76 9.90
N ALA A 300 -26.40 -5.36 10.10
CA ALA A 300 -25.31 -4.77 10.85
C ALA A 300 -24.87 -3.42 10.27
N LEU A 301 -24.69 -2.42 11.14
CA LEU A 301 -24.24 -1.08 10.75
C LEU A 301 -22.71 -1.02 10.58
N SER A 302 -21.97 -1.78 11.38
CA SER A 302 -20.51 -1.69 11.42
C SER A 302 -19.80 -1.98 10.08
N PRO A 303 -20.26 -2.86 9.17
CA PRO A 303 -19.62 -3.01 7.87
C PRO A 303 -19.58 -1.73 7.03
N ALA A 304 -20.66 -0.95 7.02
CA ALA A 304 -20.69 0.33 6.32
C ALA A 304 -19.81 1.39 7.00
N LEU A 305 -19.77 1.40 8.35
CA LEU A 305 -18.85 2.24 9.13
C LEU A 305 -17.38 1.85 8.87
N ALA A 306 -17.10 0.54 8.73
CA ALA A 306 -15.76 0.07 8.40
C ALA A 306 -15.32 0.55 7.01
N ILE A 307 -16.19 0.47 6.01
CA ILE A 307 -15.90 1.02 4.67
C ILE A 307 -15.67 2.54 4.75
N LEU A 308 -16.44 3.27 5.54
CA LEU A 308 -16.24 4.71 5.72
C LEU A 308 -14.87 5.03 6.32
N GLU A 309 -14.51 4.33 7.39
CA GLU A 309 -13.21 4.53 8.06
C GLU A 309 -12.05 4.14 7.15
N ASN A 310 -12.11 2.99 6.51
CA ASN A 310 -11.10 2.51 5.58
C ASN A 310 -10.95 3.43 4.36
N GLY A 311 -12.07 3.85 3.77
CA GLY A 311 -12.08 4.78 2.65
C GLY A 311 -11.51 6.15 3.02
N THR A 312 -11.83 6.67 4.21
CA THR A 312 -11.26 7.92 4.71
C THR A 312 -9.74 7.81 4.89
N ASN A 313 -9.26 6.70 5.47
CA ASN A 313 -7.84 6.45 5.69
C ASN A 313 -7.06 6.24 4.37
N ALA A 314 -7.71 5.65 3.35
CA ALA A 314 -7.09 5.42 2.04
C ALA A 314 -7.19 6.62 1.09
N ALA A 315 -8.12 7.56 1.31
CA ALA A 315 -8.46 8.63 0.37
C ALA A 315 -7.26 9.49 -0.06
N ALA A 316 -6.42 9.86 0.91
CA ALA A 316 -5.25 10.69 0.62
C ALA A 316 -4.28 9.98 -0.32
N LEU A 317 -4.01 8.70 -0.05
CA LEU A 317 -3.12 7.90 -0.88
C LEU A 317 -3.75 7.65 -2.26
N ALA A 318 -5.06 7.36 -2.33
CA ALA A 318 -5.76 7.15 -3.58
C ALA A 318 -5.63 8.37 -4.53
N VAL A 319 -5.86 9.58 -4.01
CA VAL A 319 -5.75 10.82 -4.79
C VAL A 319 -4.29 11.10 -5.19
N LEU A 320 -3.38 11.10 -4.21
CA LEU A 320 -2.00 11.56 -4.44
C LEU A 320 -1.16 10.52 -5.19
N ALA A 321 -1.39 9.21 -5.00
CA ALA A 321 -0.70 8.20 -5.80
C ALA A 321 -1.19 8.18 -7.26
N THR A 322 -2.49 8.40 -7.49
CA THR A 322 -3.02 8.57 -8.85
C THR A 322 -2.37 9.78 -9.52
N GLN A 323 -2.35 10.93 -8.86
CA GLN A 323 -1.71 12.15 -9.39
C GLN A 323 -0.21 11.94 -9.66
N ASP A 324 0.52 11.30 -8.74
CA ASP A 324 1.94 11.00 -8.90
C ASP A 324 2.21 10.14 -10.15
N VAL A 325 1.46 9.05 -10.32
CA VAL A 325 1.69 8.14 -11.43
C VAL A 325 1.23 8.73 -12.75
N GLU A 326 0.07 9.41 -12.79
CA GLU A 326 -0.38 10.14 -13.99
C GLU A 326 0.65 11.17 -14.45
N ASN A 327 1.26 11.90 -13.49
CA ASN A 327 2.34 12.84 -13.81
C ASN A 327 3.60 12.13 -14.33
N GLN A 328 3.94 10.93 -13.83
CA GLN A 328 5.08 10.16 -14.33
C GLN A 328 4.88 9.64 -15.74
N VAL A 329 3.67 9.17 -16.06
CA VAL A 329 3.38 8.50 -17.34
C VAL A 329 2.78 9.45 -18.38
N GLY A 330 2.31 10.62 -17.95
CA GLY A 330 1.85 11.71 -18.80
C GLY A 330 0.42 11.57 -19.30
N GLY A 331 -0.50 10.97 -18.52
CA GLY A 331 -1.91 10.88 -18.88
C GLY A 331 -2.74 10.03 -17.89
N ALA A 332 -4.05 9.97 -18.14
CA ALA A 332 -5.00 9.21 -17.33
C ALA A 332 -4.70 7.71 -17.36
N ILE A 333 -4.74 7.05 -16.20
CA ILE A 333 -4.35 5.63 -16.04
C ILE A 333 -5.50 4.72 -15.61
N PHE A 334 -6.62 5.28 -15.14
CA PHE A 334 -7.76 4.50 -14.67
C PHE A 334 -8.81 4.35 -15.76
N ASP A 335 -9.19 3.10 -16.06
CA ASP A 335 -10.24 2.74 -17.02
C ASP A 335 -11.20 1.74 -16.38
N ASN A 336 -12.48 2.05 -16.37
CA ASN A 336 -13.52 1.11 -15.92
C ASN A 336 -14.62 0.90 -16.98
N THR A 337 -14.34 1.24 -18.22
CA THR A 337 -15.32 1.12 -19.33
C THR A 337 -15.78 -0.31 -19.54
N LYS A 338 -14.91 -1.29 -19.27
CA LYS A 338 -15.19 -2.72 -19.43
C LYS A 338 -15.42 -3.44 -18.09
N THR A 339 -15.33 -2.74 -16.95
CA THR A 339 -15.47 -3.37 -15.63
C THR A 339 -16.89 -3.81 -15.39
N ASP A 340 -17.10 -5.12 -15.18
CA ASP A 340 -18.34 -5.70 -14.72
C ASP A 340 -18.36 -5.75 -13.19
N TYR A 341 -18.92 -4.71 -12.58
CA TYR A 341 -19.01 -4.62 -11.12
C TYR A 341 -19.96 -5.67 -10.53
N ALA A 342 -20.97 -6.14 -11.27
CA ALA A 342 -21.85 -7.21 -10.81
C ALA A 342 -21.07 -8.52 -10.67
N ALA A 343 -20.28 -8.88 -11.69
CA ALA A 343 -19.43 -10.06 -11.63
C ALA A 343 -18.34 -9.95 -10.55
N ARG A 344 -17.77 -8.75 -10.37
CA ARG A 344 -16.74 -8.49 -9.36
C ARG A 344 -17.25 -8.76 -7.94
N ILE A 345 -18.44 -8.31 -7.60
CA ILE A 345 -19.01 -8.44 -6.26
C ILE A 345 -19.91 -9.66 -6.08
N ASP A 346 -20.02 -10.55 -7.06
CA ASP A 346 -20.94 -11.68 -6.99
C ASP A 346 -20.68 -12.58 -5.76
N GLY A 347 -19.41 -12.83 -5.44
CA GLY A 347 -19.00 -13.55 -4.24
C GLY A 347 -19.31 -12.83 -2.92
N GLU A 348 -19.52 -11.50 -2.96
CA GLU A 348 -19.75 -10.64 -1.80
C GLU A 348 -21.25 -10.33 -1.57
N ARG A 349 -22.13 -10.84 -2.42
CA ARG A 349 -23.59 -10.61 -2.32
C ARG A 349 -24.16 -11.02 -0.97
N VAL A 350 -23.61 -12.05 -0.33
CA VAL A 350 -24.04 -12.48 1.00
C VAL A 350 -23.75 -11.42 2.04
N ILE A 351 -22.55 -10.82 2.01
CA ILE A 351 -22.17 -9.73 2.92
C ILE A 351 -23.08 -8.53 2.70
N TYR A 352 -23.33 -8.16 1.46
CA TYR A 352 -24.17 -7.03 1.13
C TYR A 352 -25.63 -7.24 1.56
N ASN A 353 -26.22 -8.40 1.23
CA ASN A 353 -27.57 -8.76 1.66
C ASN A 353 -27.70 -8.81 3.17
N ALA A 354 -26.68 -9.37 3.82
CA ALA A 354 -26.61 -9.43 5.25
C ALA A 354 -26.49 -8.04 5.89
N ALA A 355 -25.84 -7.11 5.20
CA ALA A 355 -25.48 -5.85 5.80
C ALA A 355 -26.49 -4.74 5.61
N LEU A 356 -27.59 -4.79 4.83
CA LEU A 356 -28.48 -3.61 4.84
C LEU A 356 -29.63 -3.58 3.82
N SER A 357 -29.63 -4.40 2.74
CA SER A 357 -30.41 -3.95 1.58
C SER A 357 -31.15 -5.02 0.78
N GLY A 358 -30.70 -6.26 0.84
CA GLY A 358 -31.26 -7.31 0.00
C GLY A 358 -30.93 -7.17 -1.49
N ASN A 359 -31.25 -8.19 -2.26
CA ASN A 359 -30.91 -8.28 -3.68
C ASN A 359 -31.50 -7.14 -4.52
N THR A 360 -32.74 -6.72 -4.27
CA THR A 360 -33.40 -5.65 -5.03
C THR A 360 -32.60 -4.34 -4.99
N VAL A 361 -32.05 -3.99 -3.84
CA VAL A 361 -31.25 -2.76 -3.71
C VAL A 361 -29.89 -2.92 -4.37
N ILE A 362 -29.26 -4.09 -4.27
CA ILE A 362 -28.01 -4.38 -5.01
C ILE A 362 -28.25 -4.21 -6.52
N ASP A 363 -29.29 -4.81 -7.04
CA ASP A 363 -29.57 -4.77 -8.48
C ASP A 363 -29.90 -3.34 -8.94
N ALA A 364 -30.61 -2.56 -8.13
CA ALA A 364 -30.87 -1.15 -8.42
C ALA A 364 -29.58 -0.32 -8.44
N LEU A 365 -28.69 -0.53 -7.46
CA LEU A 365 -27.40 0.16 -7.41
C LEU A 365 -26.50 -0.21 -8.59
N LEU A 366 -26.38 -1.49 -8.91
CA LEU A 366 -25.60 -1.97 -10.05
C LEU A 366 -26.16 -1.45 -11.37
N GLY A 367 -27.50 -1.42 -11.51
CA GLY A 367 -28.18 -0.81 -12.64
C GLY A 367 -27.85 0.67 -12.78
N ALA A 368 -27.84 1.42 -11.68
CA ALA A 368 -27.47 2.83 -11.65
C ALA A 368 -26.00 3.08 -12.05
N LEU A 369 -25.13 2.12 -11.78
CA LEU A 369 -23.71 2.19 -12.11
C LEU A 369 -23.36 1.54 -13.46
N SER A 370 -24.33 1.02 -14.21
CA SER A 370 -24.08 0.38 -15.50
C SER A 370 -23.53 1.38 -16.53
N ALA A 371 -22.77 0.89 -17.52
CA ALA A 371 -22.24 1.70 -18.61
C ALA A 371 -23.33 2.39 -19.45
N ALA A 372 -24.52 1.80 -19.49
CA ALA A 372 -25.68 2.35 -20.20
C ALA A 372 -26.38 3.47 -19.40
N ASN A 373 -26.07 3.66 -18.14
CA ASN A 373 -26.69 4.70 -17.32
C ASN A 373 -25.97 6.05 -17.52
N PRO A 374 -26.63 7.09 -18.06
CA PRO A 374 -26.00 8.38 -18.27
C PRO A 374 -25.64 9.12 -16.97
N GLY A 375 -26.22 8.72 -15.83
CA GLY A 375 -25.91 9.29 -14.52
C GLY A 375 -24.58 8.81 -13.92
N ALA A 376 -23.98 7.73 -14.46
CA ALA A 376 -22.74 7.14 -13.99
C ALA A 376 -21.75 6.88 -15.15
N PRO A 377 -21.22 7.94 -15.78
CA PRO A 377 -20.28 7.79 -16.89
C PRO A 377 -19.01 7.09 -16.44
N ARG A 378 -18.50 6.20 -17.28
CA ARG A 378 -17.27 5.45 -17.02
C ARG A 378 -16.05 6.33 -17.24
N ALA A 379 -14.99 6.04 -16.48
CA ALA A 379 -13.68 6.63 -16.69
C ALA A 379 -12.97 5.95 -17.86
N VAL A 380 -12.24 6.73 -18.65
CA VAL A 380 -11.47 6.28 -19.81
C VAL A 380 -10.00 6.65 -19.59
N ALA A 381 -9.11 5.68 -19.68
CA ALA A 381 -7.68 5.92 -19.61
C ALA A 381 -7.07 6.32 -20.95
N ASP A 382 -5.89 6.94 -20.91
CA ASP A 382 -5.01 7.08 -22.07
C ASP A 382 -4.22 5.78 -22.27
N PRO A 383 -4.40 5.06 -23.40
CA PRO A 383 -3.69 3.81 -23.66
C PRO A 383 -2.16 3.96 -23.62
N ALA A 384 -1.62 5.11 -24.02
CA ALA A 384 -0.18 5.36 -23.99
C ALA A 384 0.33 5.54 -22.54
N ALA A 385 -0.46 6.20 -21.68
CA ALA A 385 -0.16 6.32 -20.26
C ALA A 385 -0.24 4.97 -19.54
N VAL A 386 -1.27 4.16 -19.82
CA VAL A 386 -1.40 2.79 -19.29
C VAL A 386 -0.22 1.91 -19.71
N ALA A 387 0.20 1.97 -20.97
CA ALA A 387 1.37 1.22 -21.43
C ALA A 387 2.65 1.61 -20.69
N LYS A 388 2.86 2.92 -20.43
CA LYS A 388 4.00 3.40 -19.62
C LYS A 388 3.87 2.98 -18.16
N MET A 389 2.67 3.01 -17.57
CA MET A 389 2.43 2.52 -16.21
C MET A 389 2.77 1.04 -16.08
N ASN A 390 2.35 0.21 -17.03
CA ASN A 390 2.65 -1.21 -17.04
C ASN A 390 4.14 -1.52 -17.27
N ALA A 391 4.91 -0.56 -17.80
CA ALA A 391 6.36 -0.67 -17.93
C ALA A 391 7.12 -0.28 -16.65
N LEU A 392 6.45 0.31 -15.64
CA LEU A 392 7.04 0.52 -14.32
C LEU A 392 7.30 -0.83 -13.64
N HIS A 393 8.16 -0.79 -12.63
CA HIS A 393 8.53 -2.02 -11.93
C HIS A 393 7.31 -2.81 -11.44
N THR A 394 7.29 -4.08 -11.81
CA THR A 394 6.28 -5.07 -11.41
C THR A 394 6.99 -6.31 -10.87
N ASN A 395 6.55 -6.80 -9.72
CA ASN A 395 7.01 -8.06 -9.16
C ASN A 395 6.41 -9.24 -9.93
N THR A 396 7.25 -10.23 -10.25
CA THR A 396 6.82 -11.45 -10.96
C THR A 396 6.20 -12.49 -10.03
N GLY A 397 6.40 -12.34 -8.72
CA GLY A 397 5.98 -13.30 -7.70
C GLY A 397 6.94 -14.49 -7.54
N LYS A 398 8.11 -14.46 -8.20
CA LYS A 398 9.11 -15.53 -8.07
C LYS A 398 9.85 -15.44 -6.76
N ILE A 399 9.83 -16.53 -5.98
CA ILE A 399 10.53 -16.63 -4.70
C ILE A 399 11.81 -17.43 -4.87
N ASN A 400 12.93 -16.73 -4.90
CA ASN A 400 14.26 -17.31 -5.10
C ASN A 400 15.00 -17.57 -3.78
N VAL A 401 14.76 -16.76 -2.76
CA VAL A 401 15.40 -16.81 -1.44
C VAL A 401 14.37 -17.06 -0.34
N PRO A 402 14.77 -17.48 0.87
CA PRO A 402 13.84 -17.57 2.00
C PRO A 402 13.10 -16.26 2.22
N THR A 403 11.78 -16.30 2.18
CA THR A 403 10.88 -15.15 2.19
C THR A 403 9.86 -15.26 3.31
N VAL A 404 9.71 -14.21 4.12
CA VAL A 404 8.68 -14.09 5.14
C VAL A 404 7.69 -13.01 4.71
N LEU A 405 6.43 -13.39 4.46
CA LEU A 405 5.34 -12.45 4.23
C LEU A 405 4.62 -12.17 5.54
N MET A 406 4.20 -10.93 5.77
CA MET A 406 3.28 -10.57 6.85
C MET A 406 2.31 -9.49 6.36
N VAL A 407 1.00 -9.70 6.57
CA VAL A 407 -0.05 -8.76 6.18
C VAL A 407 -1.21 -8.80 7.16
N GLY A 408 -1.89 -7.67 7.38
CA GLY A 408 -3.17 -7.59 8.07
C GLY A 408 -4.31 -8.09 7.18
N LEU A 409 -5.21 -8.92 7.70
CA LEU A 409 -6.34 -9.43 6.92
C LEU A 409 -7.32 -8.33 6.48
N ALA A 410 -7.38 -7.23 7.22
CA ALA A 410 -8.19 -6.06 6.91
C ALA A 410 -7.32 -4.79 6.69
N ASP A 411 -6.25 -4.93 5.91
CA ASP A 411 -5.45 -3.78 5.45
C ASP A 411 -6.20 -3.07 4.31
N PRO A 412 -6.57 -1.78 4.45
CA PRO A 412 -7.36 -1.07 3.45
C PRO A 412 -6.54 -0.49 2.29
N ILE A 413 -5.23 -0.49 2.39
CA ILE A 413 -4.33 0.11 1.38
C ILE A 413 -3.65 -0.96 0.54
N THR A 414 -3.13 -2.01 1.19
CA THR A 414 -2.54 -3.16 0.52
C THR A 414 -3.32 -4.41 0.91
N PRO A 415 -4.43 -4.71 0.22
CA PRO A 415 -5.33 -5.80 0.60
C PRO A 415 -4.59 -7.13 0.73
N ALA A 416 -4.99 -7.93 1.70
CA ALA A 416 -4.36 -9.22 1.98
C ALA A 416 -4.37 -10.17 0.76
N GLY A 417 -5.28 -9.96 -0.19
CA GLY A 417 -5.33 -10.68 -1.47
C GLY A 417 -4.06 -10.54 -2.31
N ALA A 418 -3.37 -9.40 -2.24
CA ALA A 418 -2.06 -9.23 -2.91
C ALA A 418 -1.01 -10.24 -2.39
N SER A 419 -0.95 -10.41 -1.06
CA SER A 419 -0.10 -11.44 -0.45
C SER A 419 -0.59 -12.85 -0.73
N GLN A 420 -1.91 -13.08 -0.81
CA GLN A 420 -2.47 -14.37 -1.18
C GLN A 420 -2.06 -14.77 -2.60
N ARG A 421 -2.10 -13.85 -3.55
CA ARG A 421 -1.63 -14.11 -4.91
C ARG A 421 -0.17 -14.58 -4.94
N LEU A 422 0.71 -13.95 -4.17
CA LEU A 422 2.11 -14.37 -4.07
C LEU A 422 2.24 -15.77 -3.45
N VAL A 423 1.42 -16.11 -2.45
CA VAL A 423 1.35 -17.46 -1.88
C VAL A 423 0.94 -18.47 -2.94
N ASP A 424 -0.09 -18.17 -3.74
CA ASP A 424 -0.59 -19.08 -4.77
C ASP A 424 0.46 -19.29 -5.89
N LEU A 425 1.10 -18.24 -6.37
CA LEU A 425 2.21 -18.33 -7.33
C LEU A 425 3.36 -19.19 -6.79
N TYR A 426 3.67 -19.06 -5.50
CA TYR A 426 4.72 -19.89 -4.90
C TYR A 426 4.29 -21.35 -4.72
N VAL A 427 3.02 -21.64 -4.45
CA VAL A 427 2.52 -23.03 -4.42
C VAL A 427 2.79 -23.72 -5.75
N ASP A 428 2.49 -23.05 -6.86
CA ASP A 428 2.74 -23.56 -8.22
C ASP A 428 4.25 -23.71 -8.50
N GLN A 429 5.05 -22.71 -8.15
CA GLN A 429 6.51 -22.76 -8.26
C GLN A 429 7.06 -23.96 -7.48
N TYR A 430 6.64 -24.13 -6.23
CA TYR A 430 7.14 -25.22 -5.38
C TYR A 430 6.69 -26.61 -5.86
N ALA A 431 5.50 -26.73 -6.42
CA ALA A 431 5.03 -27.94 -7.07
C ALA A 431 5.89 -28.30 -8.29
N ALA A 432 6.23 -27.32 -9.11
CA ALA A 432 7.13 -27.51 -10.25
C ALA A 432 8.55 -27.91 -9.81
N GLU A 433 9.10 -27.29 -8.75
CA GLU A 433 10.41 -27.66 -8.17
C GLU A 433 10.40 -29.14 -7.67
N LYS A 434 9.32 -29.59 -7.01
CA LYS A 434 9.15 -30.98 -6.60
C LYS A 434 9.10 -31.97 -7.78
N ALA A 435 8.33 -31.61 -8.82
CA ALA A 435 8.25 -32.44 -10.02
C ALA A 435 9.62 -32.57 -10.71
N ALA A 436 10.38 -31.48 -10.78
CA ALA A 436 11.74 -31.48 -11.31
C ALA A 436 12.70 -32.39 -10.45
N ALA A 437 12.59 -32.33 -9.13
CA ALA A 437 13.37 -33.16 -8.22
C ALA A 437 13.06 -34.66 -8.39
N ILE A 438 11.78 -35.02 -8.59
CA ILE A 438 11.35 -36.39 -8.89
C ILE A 438 11.94 -36.86 -10.22
N LYS A 439 11.87 -36.02 -11.26
CA LYS A 439 12.46 -36.36 -12.58
C LYS A 439 13.98 -36.53 -12.50
N ALA A 440 14.66 -35.69 -11.71
CA ALA A 440 16.10 -35.84 -11.46
C ALA A 440 16.42 -37.15 -10.73
N TYR A 441 15.63 -37.52 -9.72
CA TYR A 441 15.76 -38.80 -8.99
C TYR A 441 15.67 -40.03 -9.91
N GLN A 442 14.78 -40.00 -10.91
CA GLN A 442 14.67 -41.12 -11.88
C GLN A 442 15.99 -41.37 -12.62
N LYS A 443 16.80 -40.30 -12.83
CA LYS A 443 18.10 -40.40 -13.51
C LYS A 443 19.27 -40.68 -12.56
N THR A 444 19.31 -39.99 -11.43
CA THR A 444 20.47 -40.01 -10.52
C THR A 444 20.32 -40.96 -9.34
N ARG A 445 19.10 -41.44 -9.03
CA ARG A 445 18.72 -42.20 -7.85
C ARG A 445 18.95 -41.46 -6.51
N GLU A 446 19.22 -40.13 -6.57
CA GLU A 446 19.32 -39.24 -5.41
C GLU A 446 18.14 -38.27 -5.38
N TYR A 447 17.26 -38.40 -4.38
CA TYR A 447 16.15 -37.47 -4.18
C TYR A 447 16.58 -36.34 -3.26
N LYS A 448 16.59 -35.11 -3.83
CA LYS A 448 16.81 -33.91 -3.05
C LYS A 448 15.47 -33.16 -2.91
N THR A 449 14.89 -33.21 -1.72
CA THR A 449 13.65 -32.46 -1.42
C THR A 449 13.89 -30.97 -1.56
N PRO A 450 13.12 -30.23 -2.39
CA PRO A 450 13.21 -28.79 -2.45
C PRO A 450 12.94 -28.16 -1.08
N THR A 451 13.70 -27.15 -0.73
CA THR A 451 13.50 -26.40 0.52
C THR A 451 12.32 -25.44 0.36
N ASN A 452 11.39 -25.45 1.31
CA ASN A 452 10.33 -24.45 1.34
C ASN A 452 10.93 -23.07 1.64
N LYS A 453 10.68 -22.11 0.74
CA LYS A 453 11.22 -20.74 0.79
C LYS A 453 10.19 -19.70 1.22
N LEU A 454 8.96 -20.08 1.55
CA LEU A 454 7.92 -19.14 1.94
C LEU A 454 7.34 -19.43 3.31
N LEU A 455 7.32 -18.43 4.17
CA LEU A 455 6.56 -18.38 5.42
C LEU A 455 5.55 -17.23 5.32
N MET A 456 4.26 -17.57 5.41
CA MET A 456 3.18 -16.57 5.49
C MET A 456 2.72 -16.39 6.93
N LEU A 457 2.65 -15.15 7.37
CA LEU A 457 2.15 -14.69 8.67
C LEU A 457 0.91 -13.81 8.44
N TRP A 458 -0.26 -14.34 8.73
CA TRP A 458 -1.51 -13.58 8.67
C TRP A 458 -1.74 -12.87 10.01
N ASN A 459 -1.78 -11.53 10.01
CA ASN A 459 -2.22 -10.78 11.18
C ASN A 459 -3.75 -10.73 11.16
N THR A 460 -4.36 -11.52 12.06
CA THR A 460 -5.80 -11.80 12.03
C THR A 460 -6.60 -10.72 12.74
N THR A 461 -7.83 -10.50 12.28
CA THR A 461 -8.78 -9.59 12.91
C THR A 461 -9.62 -10.32 13.97
N PRO A 462 -10.04 -9.66 15.05
CA PRO A 462 -11.09 -10.17 15.93
C PRO A 462 -12.42 -10.34 15.17
N ALA A 463 -13.28 -11.23 15.62
CA ALA A 463 -14.56 -11.49 14.94
C ALA A 463 -15.55 -10.33 15.14
N GLY A 464 -15.84 -9.95 16.38
CA GLY A 464 -16.77 -8.87 16.70
C GLY A 464 -16.18 -7.97 17.79
N TYR A 465 -16.11 -6.67 17.53
CA TYR A 465 -15.49 -5.72 18.47
C TYR A 465 -16.12 -4.33 18.49
N THR A 466 -16.99 -4.00 17.53
CA THR A 466 -17.68 -2.71 17.51
C THR A 466 -18.67 -2.63 18.67
N LYS A 467 -18.62 -1.54 19.41
CA LYS A 467 -19.56 -1.25 20.50
C LYS A 467 -20.45 -0.08 20.13
N PHE A 468 -21.71 -0.17 20.54
CA PHE A 468 -22.70 0.88 20.37
C PHE A 468 -23.26 1.28 21.73
N ASN A 469 -23.62 2.55 21.88
CA ASN A 469 -24.34 3.03 23.04
C ASN A 469 -25.84 2.70 22.93
N GLU A 470 -26.62 3.04 23.96
CA GLU A 470 -28.07 2.79 24.01
C GLU A 470 -28.85 3.50 22.89
N ALA A 471 -28.32 4.62 22.38
CA ALA A 471 -28.90 5.35 21.26
C ALA A 471 -28.50 4.77 19.89
N GLY A 472 -27.75 3.66 19.84
CA GLY A 472 -27.29 3.03 18.60
C GLY A 472 -26.14 3.75 17.91
N SER A 473 -25.46 4.67 18.59
CA SER A 473 -24.26 5.34 18.06
C SER A 473 -23.00 4.55 18.40
N PRO A 474 -22.01 4.44 17.48
CA PRO A 474 -20.78 3.69 17.72
C PRO A 474 -19.89 4.37 18.77
N ILE A 475 -19.23 3.55 19.58
CA ILE A 475 -18.23 3.98 20.56
C ILE A 475 -16.84 3.71 19.99
N THR A 476 -16.14 4.76 19.57
CA THR A 476 -14.84 4.68 18.88
C THR A 476 -13.63 4.87 19.80
N SER A 477 -13.82 4.96 21.10
CA SER A 477 -12.73 5.15 22.09
C SER A 477 -11.89 3.90 22.38
N THR A 478 -12.20 2.78 21.75
CA THR A 478 -11.44 1.53 21.91
C THR A 478 -10.15 1.58 21.06
N PRO A 479 -9.04 0.94 21.51
CA PRO A 479 -7.85 0.82 20.68
C PRO A 479 -8.17 0.16 19.34
N ALA A 480 -7.42 0.55 18.30
CA ALA A 480 -7.53 -0.06 16.98
C ALA A 480 -7.40 -1.59 17.05
N ALA A 481 -8.30 -2.31 16.39
CA ALA A 481 -8.25 -3.77 16.31
C ALA A 481 -7.00 -4.24 15.58
N GLN A 482 -6.43 -5.36 16.03
CA GLN A 482 -5.27 -5.93 15.34
C GLN A 482 -5.69 -6.54 13.99
N GLY A 483 -4.74 -6.61 13.06
CA GLY A 483 -5.01 -7.11 11.71
C GLY A 483 -5.76 -6.13 10.82
N THR A 484 -6.05 -4.93 11.32
CA THR A 484 -6.68 -3.81 10.60
C THR A 484 -5.68 -2.67 10.41
N ASN A 485 -6.07 -1.65 9.66
CA ASN A 485 -5.19 -0.55 9.26
C ASN A 485 -3.97 -1.00 8.44
N HIS A 486 -3.37 -0.02 7.77
CA HIS A 486 -2.24 -0.28 6.90
C HIS A 486 -0.97 -0.55 7.70
N CYS A 487 -0.35 -1.72 7.47
CA CYS A 487 0.91 -2.12 8.10
C CYS A 487 0.93 -2.01 9.64
N ASN A 488 -0.21 -2.17 10.28
CA ASN A 488 -0.36 -2.04 11.72
C ASN A 488 0.17 -3.28 12.45
N PHE A 489 1.49 -3.34 12.65
CA PHE A 489 2.15 -4.44 13.32
C PHE A 489 2.70 -4.03 14.67
N THR A 490 2.57 -4.91 15.65
CA THR A 490 3.18 -4.71 16.97
C THR A 490 4.70 -4.92 16.92
N SER A 491 5.44 -4.33 17.87
CA SER A 491 6.87 -4.59 18.00
C SER A 491 7.19 -6.08 18.15
N ALA A 492 6.34 -6.85 18.83
CA ALA A 492 6.53 -8.30 18.99
C ALA A 492 6.42 -9.05 17.66
N GLN A 493 5.49 -8.65 16.78
CA GLN A 493 5.32 -9.19 15.44
C GLN A 493 6.50 -8.85 14.53
N LEU A 494 6.96 -7.59 14.55
CA LEU A 494 8.15 -7.15 13.80
C LEU A 494 9.42 -7.86 14.26
N VAL A 495 9.60 -8.06 15.57
CA VAL A 495 10.73 -8.84 16.12
C VAL A 495 10.64 -10.32 15.71
N LEU A 496 9.45 -10.90 15.58
CA LEU A 496 9.29 -12.27 15.04
C LEU A 496 9.75 -12.35 13.59
N VAL A 497 9.40 -11.38 12.75
CA VAL A 497 9.89 -11.30 11.37
C VAL A 497 11.41 -11.19 11.34
N ALA A 498 11.99 -10.28 12.14
CA ALA A 498 13.44 -10.11 12.25
C ALA A 498 14.14 -11.42 12.68
N LYS A 499 13.61 -12.15 13.68
CA LYS A 499 14.11 -13.46 14.10
C LYS A 499 14.06 -14.50 12.98
N SER A 500 12.97 -14.51 12.22
CA SER A 500 12.78 -15.42 11.10
C SER A 500 13.78 -15.18 9.97
N LEU A 501 14.05 -13.88 9.66
CA LEU A 501 15.07 -13.48 8.71
C LEU A 501 16.48 -13.90 9.15
N VAL A 502 16.83 -13.67 10.40
CA VAL A 502 18.14 -14.05 10.96
C VAL A 502 18.32 -15.56 10.93
N GLN A 503 17.32 -16.33 11.34
CA GLN A 503 17.36 -17.78 11.25
C GLN A 503 17.54 -18.25 9.80
N ALA A 504 16.73 -17.72 8.88
CA ALA A 504 16.79 -18.09 7.46
C ALA A 504 18.15 -17.74 6.85
N SER A 505 18.69 -16.57 7.14
CA SER A 505 20.02 -16.14 6.70
C SER A 505 21.14 -17.06 7.23
N ASN A 506 21.03 -17.55 8.46
CA ASN A 506 22.06 -18.40 9.07
C ASN A 506 21.99 -19.86 8.62
N THR A 507 20.79 -20.38 8.36
CA THR A 507 20.55 -21.81 8.14
C THR A 507 20.09 -22.16 6.73
N GLY A 508 19.73 -21.16 5.91
CA GLY A 508 19.03 -21.36 4.63
C GLY A 508 17.59 -21.86 4.77
N LYS A 509 17.05 -21.94 6.00
CA LYS A 509 15.74 -22.52 6.30
C LYS A 509 14.89 -21.57 7.14
N LEU A 510 13.64 -21.42 6.75
CA LEU A 510 12.62 -20.67 7.50
C LEU A 510 12.24 -21.42 8.80
N PRO A 511 11.79 -20.71 9.85
CA PRO A 511 11.21 -21.35 11.03
C PRO A 511 10.04 -22.27 10.67
N SER A 512 9.89 -23.37 11.39
CA SER A 512 8.82 -24.34 11.17
C SER A 512 8.50 -25.13 12.44
N GLY A 513 7.42 -25.92 12.39
CA GLY A 513 7.03 -26.83 13.48
C GLY A 513 6.64 -26.12 14.78
N GLY A 514 6.73 -26.82 15.90
CA GLY A 514 6.26 -26.35 17.22
C GLY A 514 6.91 -25.06 17.70
N ALA A 515 8.20 -24.83 17.37
CA ALA A 515 8.89 -23.59 17.72
C ALA A 515 8.28 -22.37 17.02
N LEU A 516 7.91 -22.49 15.73
CA LEU A 516 7.21 -21.44 15.01
C LEU A 516 5.84 -21.16 15.62
N TYR A 517 5.03 -22.20 15.88
CA TYR A 517 3.70 -22.02 16.49
C TYR A 517 3.77 -21.34 17.86
N THR A 518 4.78 -21.68 18.66
CA THR A 518 5.00 -21.03 19.96
C THR A 518 5.38 -19.56 19.79
N ALA A 519 6.26 -19.25 18.84
CA ALA A 519 6.70 -17.87 18.56
C ALA A 519 5.56 -17.00 18.02
N VAL A 520 4.76 -17.53 17.10
CA VAL A 520 3.57 -16.87 16.53
C VAL A 520 2.55 -16.55 17.62
N ARG A 521 2.22 -17.52 18.49
CA ARG A 521 1.31 -17.31 19.61
C ARG A 521 1.82 -16.24 20.59
N LYS A 522 3.14 -16.23 20.86
CA LYS A 522 3.75 -15.22 21.74
C LYS A 522 3.74 -13.83 21.13
N ALA A 523 3.87 -13.71 19.82
CA ALA A 523 3.80 -12.43 19.12
C ALA A 523 2.37 -11.83 19.10
N GLY A 524 1.36 -12.69 19.24
CA GLY A 524 -0.07 -12.30 19.29
C GLY A 524 -0.69 -12.04 17.92
N ASN A 525 -1.94 -12.44 17.77
CA ASN A 525 -2.82 -12.21 16.60
C ASN A 525 -2.21 -12.62 15.24
N LEU A 526 -1.23 -13.48 15.23
CA LEU A 526 -0.67 -14.05 14.00
C LEU A 526 -1.15 -15.48 13.79
N SER A 527 -1.37 -15.84 12.54
CA SER A 527 -1.67 -17.20 12.10
C SER A 527 -0.73 -17.61 10.98
N VAL A 528 -0.35 -18.88 10.99
CA VAL A 528 0.36 -19.58 9.91
C VAL A 528 -0.53 -20.63 9.26
N ASP A 529 -1.83 -20.56 9.50
CA ASP A 529 -2.81 -21.47 8.94
C ASP A 529 -2.85 -21.33 7.42
N LYS A 530 -2.54 -22.43 6.74
CA LYS A 530 -2.58 -22.53 5.28
C LYS A 530 -4.00 -22.58 4.72
N GLY A 531 -5.00 -22.76 5.58
CA GLY A 531 -6.41 -22.70 5.23
C GLY A 531 -6.96 -21.28 5.05
N ILE A 532 -6.26 -20.27 5.58
CA ILE A 532 -6.64 -18.88 5.36
C ILE A 532 -6.50 -18.55 3.87
N ARG A 533 -7.57 -18.03 3.30
CA ARG A 533 -7.64 -17.54 1.92
C ARG A 533 -8.14 -16.10 1.93
N ALA A 534 -7.25 -15.16 1.73
CA ALA A 534 -7.63 -13.76 1.57
C ALA A 534 -8.23 -13.57 0.18
N PRO A 535 -9.38 -12.88 0.05
CA PRO A 535 -10.01 -12.66 -1.24
C PRO A 535 -9.10 -11.82 -2.14
N TRP A 536 -8.94 -12.28 -3.38
CA TRP A 536 -8.38 -11.49 -4.46
C TRP A 536 -9.51 -11.11 -5.40
N LEU A 537 -9.75 -9.83 -5.62
CA LEU A 537 -10.77 -9.41 -6.56
C LEU A 537 -10.29 -9.76 -7.97
N LYS A 538 -11.07 -10.58 -8.66
CA LYS A 538 -10.77 -11.13 -10.00
C LYS A 538 -10.33 -10.08 -11.03
N SER A 539 -10.75 -8.85 -10.87
CA SER A 539 -10.48 -7.76 -11.80
C SER A 539 -9.18 -6.99 -11.56
N TYR A 540 -8.40 -7.30 -10.52
CA TYR A 540 -7.12 -6.61 -10.30
C TYR A 540 -6.02 -7.00 -11.28
N GLY A 541 -6.21 -8.03 -12.07
CA GLY A 541 -5.22 -8.52 -13.02
C GLY A 541 -5.72 -8.74 -14.45
N ASP A 542 -7.00 -8.47 -14.72
CA ASP A 542 -7.64 -8.82 -15.99
C ASP A 542 -7.75 -7.65 -16.98
N ASN A 543 -7.03 -6.54 -16.75
CA ASN A 543 -6.98 -5.39 -17.66
C ASN A 543 -5.71 -5.37 -18.50
#